data_06d6b5e492e1e9975223ecc51e8b3d18
#
_entry.id   06d6b5e492e1e9975223ecc51e8b3d18
#
_cell.length_a   1.000
_cell.length_b   1.000
_cell.length_c   1.000
_cell.angle_alpha   90.00
_cell.angle_beta   90.00
_cell.angle_gamma   90.00
#
_symmetry.space_group_name_H-M   'P 1'
#
loop_
_entity.id
_entity.type
_entity.pdbx_description
1 polymer ?
#
loop_
_entity_poly.entity_id
_entity_poly.type
_entity_poly.pdbx_seq_one_letter_code
_entity_poly.pdbx_strand_id
1 'polypeptide(L)'
;MKGIVSVAIVVAAAGALLSGCAAKEGKWSGETAAMVVYAKSIPLYPGARPKDAMGSDSYGDTPDSHSEGMAIWFEVKDYDRDKMLAWYRERLPNATTETLDDGMIQLTVPVPGGEPTEDMGVVIGADDFRVFEHTKAGKHKKT
;
A
#
# COMPACT_ATOMS: atom_id res chain seq x y z
N MET A 1 -43.36 -20.08 -23.99
CA MET A 1 -43.29 -19.86 -22.54
C MET A 1 -42.26 -20.72 -21.79
N LYS A 2 -41.37 -21.40 -22.43
CA LYS A 2 -40.44 -22.33 -21.74
C LYS A 2 -38.97 -21.91 -21.79
N GLY A 3 -38.67 -20.62 -22.08
CA GLY A 3 -37.30 -20.18 -22.30
C GLY A 3 -36.74 -19.12 -21.36
N ILE A 4 -37.51 -18.63 -20.40
CA ILE A 4 -37.13 -17.42 -19.62
C ILE A 4 -36.48 -17.75 -18.27
N VAL A 5 -36.61 -18.97 -17.78
CA VAL A 5 -36.12 -19.34 -16.43
C VAL A 5 -34.65 -19.73 -16.42
N SER A 6 -34.07 -20.10 -17.57
CA SER A 6 -32.68 -20.59 -17.61
C SER A 6 -31.61 -19.53 -17.65
N VAL A 7 -31.94 -18.28 -17.98
CA VAL A 7 -30.93 -17.22 -18.13
C VAL A 7 -30.54 -16.61 -16.80
N ALA A 8 -31.45 -16.55 -15.84
CA ALA A 8 -31.19 -15.95 -14.51
C ALA A 8 -30.23 -16.78 -13.65
N ILE A 9 -30.20 -18.10 -13.82
CA ILE A 9 -29.35 -19.03 -13.04
C ILE A 9 -27.89 -18.93 -13.47
N VAL A 10 -27.61 -18.69 -14.76
CA VAL A 10 -26.26 -18.59 -15.31
C VAL A 10 -25.56 -17.30 -14.84
N VAL A 11 -26.28 -16.19 -14.72
CA VAL A 11 -25.73 -14.92 -14.27
C VAL A 11 -25.37 -14.96 -12.77
N ALA A 12 -26.17 -15.62 -11.95
CA ALA A 12 -25.88 -15.78 -10.52
C ALA A 12 -24.65 -16.68 -10.27
N ALA A 13 -24.46 -17.72 -11.07
CA ALA A 13 -23.29 -18.59 -10.96
C ALA A 13 -21.98 -17.89 -11.37
N ALA A 14 -22.02 -17.05 -12.40
CA ALA A 14 -20.85 -16.27 -12.83
C ALA A 14 -20.45 -15.21 -11.78
N GLY A 15 -21.41 -14.56 -11.12
CA GLY A 15 -21.15 -13.62 -10.04
C GLY A 15 -20.53 -14.28 -8.79
N ALA A 16 -20.97 -15.47 -8.43
CA ALA A 16 -20.42 -16.24 -7.33
C ALA A 16 -19.00 -16.73 -7.58
N LEU A 17 -18.66 -17.09 -8.81
CA LEU A 17 -17.31 -17.49 -9.20
C LEU A 17 -16.32 -16.31 -9.19
N LEU A 18 -16.74 -15.13 -9.59
CA LEU A 18 -15.90 -13.91 -9.55
C LEU A 18 -15.63 -13.46 -8.11
N SER A 19 -16.60 -13.55 -7.22
CA SER A 19 -16.40 -13.21 -5.80
C SER A 19 -15.58 -14.26 -5.04
N GLY A 20 -15.62 -15.53 -5.44
CA GLY A 20 -14.80 -16.61 -4.88
C GLY A 20 -13.35 -16.58 -5.32
N CYS A 21 -13.01 -15.87 -6.42
CA CYS A 21 -11.64 -15.71 -6.94
C CYS A 21 -10.93 -14.45 -6.43
N ALA A 22 -11.56 -13.61 -5.59
CA ALA A 22 -10.92 -12.48 -4.98
C ALA A 22 -9.82 -12.96 -4.00
N ALA A 23 -8.57 -12.77 -4.37
CA ALA A 23 -7.43 -13.12 -3.53
C ALA A 23 -7.51 -12.30 -2.23
N LYS A 24 -7.31 -12.97 -1.10
CA LYS A 24 -7.29 -12.34 0.22
C LYS A 24 -6.05 -11.46 0.35
N GLU A 25 -6.23 -10.31 0.97
CA GLU A 25 -5.12 -9.43 1.33
C GLU A 25 -4.07 -10.17 2.15
N GLY A 26 -2.80 -9.78 1.96
CA GLY A 26 -1.71 -10.19 2.83
C GLY A 26 -1.90 -9.67 4.25
N LYS A 27 -1.27 -10.30 5.21
CA LYS A 27 -1.33 -9.90 6.61
C LYS A 27 0.00 -9.37 7.09
N TRP A 28 -0.06 -8.24 7.76
CA TRP A 28 1.06 -7.75 8.54
C TRP A 28 1.29 -8.68 9.73
N SER A 29 2.49 -9.24 9.84
CA SER A 29 2.83 -10.19 10.91
C SER A 29 4.31 -10.15 11.28
N GLY A 30 4.63 -10.63 12.47
CA GLY A 30 6.00 -10.76 12.92
C GLY A 30 6.78 -9.43 12.98
N GLU A 31 8.03 -9.47 12.60
CA GLU A 31 8.94 -8.31 12.65
C GLU A 31 8.47 -7.16 11.77
N THR A 32 7.90 -7.43 10.60
CA THR A 32 7.42 -6.38 9.70
C THR A 32 6.31 -5.54 10.30
N ALA A 33 5.41 -6.14 11.06
CA ALA A 33 4.36 -5.40 11.77
C ALA A 33 4.91 -4.54 12.91
N ALA A 34 6.03 -4.96 13.51
CA ALA A 34 6.70 -4.20 14.55
C ALA A 34 7.55 -3.03 14.02
N MET A 35 8.02 -3.13 12.78
CA MET A 35 8.86 -2.12 12.14
C MET A 35 8.10 -0.88 11.69
N VAL A 36 6.80 -1.02 11.44
CA VAL A 36 5.93 0.07 10.98
C VAL A 36 4.85 0.35 12.01
N VAL A 37 4.64 1.60 12.33
CA VAL A 37 3.61 2.03 13.29
C VAL A 37 2.32 2.36 12.56
N TYR A 38 2.42 3.12 11.48
CA TYR A 38 1.28 3.64 10.73
C TYR A 38 0.99 2.83 9.45
N ALA A 39 2.03 2.47 8.73
CA ALA A 39 1.89 1.81 7.43
C ALA A 39 1.27 0.41 7.50
N LYS A 40 1.17 -0.18 8.69
CA LYS A 40 0.44 -1.45 8.89
C LYS A 40 -1.07 -1.34 8.62
N SER A 41 -1.60 -0.13 8.50
CA SER A 41 -2.98 0.09 8.06
C SER A 41 -3.14 0.04 6.52
N ILE A 42 -2.03 0.09 5.78
CA ILE A 42 -2.05 -0.13 4.34
C ILE A 42 -2.27 -1.62 4.07
N PRO A 43 -3.26 -1.97 3.23
CA PRO A 43 -3.47 -3.36 2.87
C PRO A 43 -2.25 -3.92 2.12
N LEU A 44 -1.87 -5.16 2.40
CA LEU A 44 -0.81 -5.84 1.68
C LEU A 44 -1.36 -6.63 0.50
N TYR A 45 -0.70 -6.50 -0.64
CA TYR A 45 -1.00 -7.28 -1.83
C TYR A 45 -0.93 -8.78 -1.53
N PRO A 46 -1.86 -9.60 -2.04
CA PRO A 46 -1.87 -11.04 -1.80
C PRO A 46 -0.55 -11.72 -2.20
N GLY A 47 -0.03 -12.55 -1.30
CA GLY A 47 1.23 -13.26 -1.53
C GLY A 47 2.49 -12.42 -1.35
N ALA A 48 2.38 -11.17 -0.91
CA ALA A 48 3.54 -10.32 -0.62
C ALA A 48 4.40 -10.93 0.49
N ARG A 49 5.71 -11.00 0.23
CA ARG A 49 6.72 -11.46 1.19
C ARG A 49 7.75 -10.37 1.41
N PRO A 50 8.10 -10.06 2.66
CA PRO A 50 9.11 -9.05 2.93
C PRO A 50 10.47 -9.50 2.37
N LYS A 51 11.16 -8.57 1.73
CA LYS A 51 12.46 -8.77 1.08
C LYS A 51 13.55 -7.97 1.77
N ASP A 52 13.26 -6.73 2.11
CA ASP A 52 14.20 -5.80 2.72
C ASP A 52 13.46 -4.73 3.51
N ALA A 53 14.16 -4.07 4.41
CA ALA A 53 13.62 -2.96 5.19
C ALA A 53 14.69 -1.89 5.41
N MET A 54 14.29 -0.62 5.35
CA MET A 54 15.19 0.51 5.58
C MET A 54 14.50 1.56 6.43
N GLY A 55 15.17 1.96 7.51
CA GLY A 55 14.88 3.19 8.23
C GLY A 55 15.78 4.31 7.73
N SER A 56 15.24 5.51 7.62
CA SER A 56 16.00 6.70 7.30
C SER A 56 15.73 7.81 8.30
N ASP A 57 16.79 8.51 8.65
CA ASP A 57 16.77 9.64 9.58
C ASP A 57 17.58 10.76 8.94
N SER A 58 16.97 11.88 8.68
CA SER A 58 17.62 12.97 7.96
C SER A 58 17.43 14.27 8.72
N TYR A 59 18.54 14.95 8.95
CA TYR A 59 18.61 16.24 9.61
C TYR A 59 18.99 17.28 8.56
N GLY A 60 18.16 18.29 8.37
CA GLY A 60 18.52 19.42 7.52
C GLY A 60 19.31 20.50 8.29
N ASP A 61 19.57 21.59 7.60
CA ASP A 61 20.41 22.70 8.13
C ASP A 61 19.76 23.48 9.27
N THR A 62 18.49 23.22 9.56
CA THR A 62 17.75 23.85 10.67
C THR A 62 17.30 22.82 11.68
N PRO A 63 17.20 23.17 12.98
CA PRO A 63 16.73 22.26 14.03
C PRO A 63 15.35 21.67 13.78
N ASP A 64 14.54 22.33 12.95
CA ASP A 64 13.17 21.95 12.63
C ASP A 64 13.07 21.11 11.32
N SER A 65 14.19 20.76 10.71
CA SER A 65 14.24 20.02 9.43
C SER A 65 14.60 18.55 9.60
N HIS A 66 14.10 17.92 10.64
CA HIS A 66 14.24 16.48 10.86
C HIS A 66 13.15 15.70 10.12
N SER A 67 13.52 14.66 9.42
CA SER A 67 12.57 13.71 8.83
C SER A 67 12.95 12.29 9.15
N GLU A 68 11.98 11.50 9.50
CA GLU A 68 12.11 10.07 9.75
C GLU A 68 11.29 9.31 8.72
N GLY A 69 11.79 8.18 8.29
CA GLY A 69 11.10 7.32 7.37
C GLY A 69 11.40 5.84 7.62
N MET A 70 10.46 5.01 7.26
CA MET A 70 10.59 3.57 7.22
C MET A 70 10.00 3.07 5.91
N ALA A 71 10.68 2.15 5.27
CA ALA A 71 10.16 1.45 4.12
C ALA A 71 10.46 -0.04 4.22
N ILE A 72 9.51 -0.85 3.81
CA ILE A 72 9.65 -2.30 3.72
C ILE A 72 9.36 -2.69 2.29
N TRP A 73 10.34 -3.32 1.64
CA TRP A 73 10.22 -3.88 0.30
C TRP A 73 9.63 -5.27 0.35
N PHE A 74 8.75 -5.52 -0.59
CA PHE A 74 8.07 -6.81 -0.75
C PHE A 74 8.30 -7.36 -2.14
N GLU A 75 8.44 -8.67 -2.22
CA GLU A 75 8.40 -9.41 -3.46
C GLU A 75 7.08 -10.18 -3.58
N VAL A 76 6.64 -10.38 -4.79
CA VAL A 76 5.44 -11.17 -5.12
C VAL A 76 5.80 -12.12 -6.25
N LYS A 77 5.43 -13.38 -6.11
CA LYS A 77 5.55 -14.36 -7.19
C LYS A 77 4.66 -13.93 -8.36
N ASP A 78 5.19 -14.04 -9.57
CA ASP A 78 4.49 -13.63 -10.79
C ASP A 78 4.04 -12.16 -10.74
N TYR A 79 4.95 -11.28 -10.34
CA TYR A 79 4.71 -9.85 -10.20
C TYR A 79 4.20 -9.24 -11.50
N ASP A 80 3.07 -8.56 -11.42
CA ASP A 80 2.48 -7.77 -12.49
C ASP A 80 2.20 -6.36 -11.99
N ARG A 81 2.97 -5.41 -12.49
CA ARG A 81 2.90 -4.00 -12.08
C ARG A 81 1.52 -3.39 -12.27
N ASP A 82 0.89 -3.64 -13.42
CA ASP A 82 -0.40 -3.03 -13.75
C ASP A 82 -1.52 -3.60 -12.87
N LYS A 83 -1.49 -4.89 -12.60
CA LYS A 83 -2.42 -5.53 -11.67
C LYS A 83 -2.24 -5.02 -10.25
N MET A 84 -1.01 -4.84 -9.81
CA MET A 84 -0.73 -4.32 -8.47
C MET A 84 -1.20 -2.88 -8.34
N LEU A 85 -0.93 -2.05 -9.34
CA LEU A 85 -1.39 -0.67 -9.36
C LEU A 85 -2.92 -0.57 -9.31
N ALA A 86 -3.62 -1.38 -10.09
CA ALA A 86 -5.09 -1.43 -10.09
C ALA A 86 -5.62 -1.89 -8.73
N TRP A 87 -5.00 -2.91 -8.14
CA TRP A 87 -5.38 -3.44 -6.83
C TRP A 87 -5.25 -2.40 -5.71
N TYR A 88 -4.15 -1.64 -5.70
CA TYR A 88 -3.95 -0.58 -4.70
C TYR A 88 -4.85 0.64 -4.93
N ARG A 89 -5.08 1.03 -6.18
CA ARG A 89 -6.01 2.13 -6.50
C ARG A 89 -7.43 1.85 -6.03
N GLU A 90 -7.86 0.62 -6.12
CA GLU A 90 -9.17 0.20 -5.61
C GLU A 90 -9.28 0.32 -4.09
N ARG A 91 -8.20 0.00 -3.37
CA ARG A 91 -8.16 -0.02 -1.91
C ARG A 91 -7.74 1.29 -1.27
N LEU A 92 -7.09 2.13 -2.03
CA LEU A 92 -6.65 3.46 -1.61
C LEU A 92 -7.25 4.53 -2.54
N PRO A 93 -8.60 4.66 -2.58
CA PRO A 93 -9.27 5.52 -3.57
C PRO A 93 -8.96 7.00 -3.38
N ASN A 94 -8.56 7.41 -2.17
CA ASN A 94 -8.24 8.79 -1.83
C ASN A 94 -6.72 9.07 -1.87
N ALA A 95 -5.92 8.13 -2.34
CA ALA A 95 -4.48 8.31 -2.43
C ALA A 95 -4.12 9.34 -3.51
N THR A 96 -3.13 10.16 -3.21
CA THR A 96 -2.45 10.99 -4.21
C THR A 96 -1.50 10.12 -5.01
N THR A 97 -1.57 10.19 -6.32
CA THR A 97 -0.70 9.41 -7.22
C THR A 97 0.37 10.31 -7.83
N GLU A 98 1.61 9.87 -7.76
CA GLU A 98 2.76 10.55 -8.35
C GLU A 98 3.61 9.55 -9.12
N THR A 99 4.14 9.96 -10.27
CA THR A 99 5.17 9.21 -10.99
C THR A 99 6.52 9.79 -10.62
N LEU A 100 7.39 8.95 -10.08
CA LEU A 100 8.74 9.33 -9.67
C LEU A 100 9.68 9.35 -10.89
N ASP A 101 10.84 10.01 -10.75
CA ASP A 101 11.82 10.20 -11.82
C ASP A 101 12.32 8.90 -12.47
N ASP A 102 12.33 7.80 -11.68
CA ASP A 102 12.71 6.47 -12.15
C ASP A 102 11.55 5.67 -12.75
N GLY A 103 10.38 6.30 -12.92
CA GLY A 103 9.17 5.67 -13.46
C GLY A 103 8.37 4.84 -12.47
N MET A 104 8.78 4.75 -11.21
CA MET A 104 7.97 4.14 -10.15
C MET A 104 6.72 4.98 -9.88
N ILE A 105 5.67 4.34 -9.43
CA ILE A 105 4.40 5.01 -9.10
C ILE A 105 4.21 5.00 -7.60
N GLN A 106 4.04 6.18 -7.01
CA GLN A 106 3.79 6.34 -5.59
C GLN A 106 2.33 6.69 -5.35
N LEU A 107 1.71 5.96 -4.44
CA LEU A 107 0.39 6.24 -3.89
C LEU A 107 0.56 6.66 -2.43
N THR A 108 0.16 7.87 -2.11
CA THR A 108 0.34 8.45 -0.77
C THR A 108 -1.00 8.74 -0.13
N VAL A 109 -1.13 8.35 1.12
CA VAL A 109 -2.29 8.65 1.96
C VAL A 109 -1.84 9.30 3.27
N PRO A 110 -2.67 10.15 3.89
CA PRO A 110 -2.38 10.70 5.20
C PRO A 110 -2.45 9.58 6.25
N VAL A 111 -1.65 9.71 7.30
CA VAL A 111 -1.73 8.80 8.46
C VAL A 111 -3.04 9.06 9.21
N PRO A 112 -3.87 8.04 9.44
CA PRO A 112 -5.12 8.21 10.19
C PRO A 112 -4.85 8.73 11.62
N GLY A 113 -5.41 9.90 11.96
CA GLY A 113 -5.19 10.54 13.25
C GLY A 113 -3.79 11.12 13.45
N GLY A 114 -2.96 11.10 12.42
CA GLY A 114 -1.61 11.65 12.44
C GLY A 114 -1.56 13.15 12.18
N GLU A 115 -0.37 13.71 12.33
CA GLU A 115 -0.10 15.12 12.01
C GLU A 115 -0.12 15.33 10.48
N PRO A 116 -0.41 16.54 9.98
CA PRO A 116 -0.40 16.82 8.53
C PRO A 116 0.94 16.57 7.83
N THR A 117 2.02 16.48 8.60
CA THR A 117 3.38 16.19 8.12
C THR A 117 3.69 14.71 8.04
N GLU A 118 2.78 13.84 8.47
CA GLU A 118 2.92 12.41 8.45
C GLU A 118 2.18 11.85 7.23
N ASP A 119 2.85 11.03 6.46
CA ASP A 119 2.27 10.32 5.34
C ASP A 119 2.73 8.86 5.30
N MET A 120 1.99 8.05 4.61
CA MET A 120 2.30 6.66 4.34
C MET A 120 1.81 6.29 2.96
N GLY A 121 2.25 5.18 2.44
CA GLY A 121 1.78 4.77 1.13
C GLY A 121 2.51 3.57 0.58
N VAL A 122 2.39 3.40 -0.71
CA VAL A 122 3.02 2.34 -1.46
C VAL A 122 3.73 2.90 -2.68
N VAL A 123 4.93 2.40 -2.95
CA VAL A 123 5.67 2.69 -4.18
C VAL A 123 5.74 1.41 -5.01
N ILE A 124 5.21 1.47 -6.22
CA ILE A 124 5.11 0.34 -7.13
C ILE A 124 6.22 0.47 -8.17
N GLY A 125 7.20 -0.43 -8.11
CA GLY A 125 8.33 -0.52 -9.01
C GLY A 125 8.10 -1.48 -10.17
N ALA A 126 9.16 -1.75 -10.94
CA ALA A 126 9.11 -2.67 -12.06
C ALA A 126 9.00 -4.14 -11.62
N ASP A 127 9.71 -4.52 -10.55
CA ASP A 127 9.85 -5.92 -10.11
C ASP A 127 9.38 -6.16 -8.68
N ASP A 128 9.25 -5.11 -7.88
CA ASP A 128 8.85 -5.17 -6.48
C ASP A 128 8.05 -3.92 -6.09
N PHE A 129 7.55 -3.91 -4.90
CA PHE A 129 6.91 -2.74 -4.31
C PHE A 129 7.38 -2.54 -2.88
N ARG A 130 7.21 -1.33 -2.38
CA ARG A 130 7.50 -1.01 -0.98
C ARG A 130 6.32 -0.30 -0.34
N VAL A 131 6.10 -0.60 0.92
CA VAL A 131 5.22 0.18 1.80
C VAL A 131 6.10 1.10 2.62
N PHE A 132 5.72 2.34 2.74
CA PHE A 132 6.49 3.36 3.45
C PHE A 132 5.63 4.13 4.44
N GLU A 133 6.28 4.66 5.44
CA GLU A 133 5.77 5.73 6.30
C GLU A 133 6.85 6.81 6.42
N HIS A 134 6.43 8.04 6.45
CA HIS A 134 7.33 9.19 6.48
C HIS A 134 6.76 10.28 7.37
N THR A 135 7.60 10.79 8.25
CA THR A 135 7.30 11.95 9.07
C THR A 135 8.23 13.06 8.65
N LYS A 136 7.68 14.09 8.02
CA LYS A 136 8.43 15.33 7.78
C LYS A 136 8.52 16.07 9.10
N ALA A 137 9.66 16.72 9.34
CA ALA A 137 9.91 17.45 10.57
C ALA A 137 8.75 18.35 10.95
N GLY A 138 7.99 17.88 11.90
CA GLY A 138 7.11 18.71 12.67
C GLY A 138 7.91 19.24 13.85
N LYS A 139 7.59 20.43 14.30
CA LYS A 139 8.15 21.05 15.49
C LYS A 139 8.21 20.02 16.63
N HIS A 140 9.41 19.68 17.08
CA HIS A 140 9.54 18.96 18.32
C HIS A 140 8.76 19.73 19.39
N LYS A 141 7.66 19.18 19.86
CA LYS A 141 7.09 19.64 21.12
C LYS A 141 8.17 19.37 22.17
N LYS A 142 8.83 20.41 22.62
CA LYS A 142 9.62 20.32 23.84
C LYS A 142 8.70 19.87 24.95
N THR A 143 8.85 18.63 25.35
CA THR A 143 8.34 18.16 26.63
C THR A 143 9.17 18.75 27.75
#